data_173aef46c11e3c9bfdd62fe7ed566b5c
#
_entry.id   173aef46c11e3c9bfdd62fe7ed566b5c
#
_cell.length_a   1.000
_cell.length_b   1.000
_cell.length_c   1.000
_cell.angle_alpha   90.00
_cell.angle_beta   90.00
_cell.angle_gamma   90.00
#
_symmetry.space_group_name_H-M   'P 1'
#
loop_
_entity.id
_entity.type
_entity.pdbx_description
1 polymer ?
#
loop_
_entity_poly.entity_id
_entity_poly.type
_entity_poly.pdbx_seq_one_letter_code
_entity_poly.pdbx_strand_id
1 'polypeptide(L)'
;MAEKLNPNATLLAIDKSEKRQKFTLENFQKRNLSYEVKTALPEDIKGSFDLVLADVPCSNTGVCCKRPDSILRFSAKDLASITKIQKQILEEAARLTNSNGQLIYSTCSIEPEENILMVEEFVKNHKDFSLIKYEQLLPTLEHDGAFAALLIKK
;
A
#
# COMPACT_ATOMS: atom_id res chain seq x y z
N MET A 1 7.94 -9.86 0.96
CA MET A 1 6.64 -10.53 0.74
C MET A 1 6.77 -11.65 -0.30
N ALA A 2 7.18 -11.39 -1.53
CA ALA A 2 7.30 -12.37 -2.60
C ALA A 2 8.08 -13.65 -2.24
N GLU A 3 9.17 -13.53 -1.50
CA GLU A 3 9.98 -14.68 -1.04
C GLU A 3 9.28 -15.64 -0.06
N LYS A 4 8.18 -15.19 0.55
CA LYS A 4 7.40 -15.96 1.53
C LYS A 4 6.11 -16.54 0.97
N LEU A 5 5.85 -16.34 -0.32
CA LEU A 5 4.68 -16.91 -0.97
C LEU A 5 4.88 -18.41 -1.22
N ASN A 6 3.75 -19.12 -1.29
CA ASN A 6 3.74 -20.51 -1.75
C ASN A 6 4.36 -20.57 -3.17
N PRO A 7 5.19 -21.56 -3.49
CA PRO A 7 5.79 -21.73 -4.83
C PRO A 7 4.78 -21.73 -5.99
N ASN A 8 3.54 -22.13 -5.72
CA ASN A 8 2.45 -22.15 -6.72
C ASN A 8 1.59 -20.87 -6.72
N ALA A 9 1.94 -19.88 -5.89
CA ALA A 9 1.18 -18.63 -5.86
C ALA A 9 1.47 -17.78 -7.10
N THR A 10 0.43 -17.15 -7.63
CA THR A 10 0.56 -16.11 -8.65
C THR A 10 0.72 -14.76 -7.96
N LEU A 11 1.71 -13.99 -8.37
CA LEU A 11 1.91 -12.61 -7.90
C LEU A 11 1.95 -11.68 -9.10
N LEU A 12 1.15 -10.63 -9.05
CA LEU A 12 1.19 -9.51 -9.98
C LEU A 12 1.68 -8.27 -9.23
N ALA A 13 2.80 -7.70 -9.67
CA ALA A 13 3.28 -6.41 -9.19
C ALA A 13 2.99 -5.33 -10.25
N ILE A 14 2.34 -4.26 -9.83
CA ILE A 14 2.00 -3.13 -10.70
C ILE A 14 2.61 -1.82 -10.18
N ASP A 15 3.01 -0.98 -11.08
CA ASP A 15 3.40 0.41 -10.82
C ASP A 15 3.17 1.23 -12.09
N LYS A 16 2.75 2.48 -11.95
CA LYS A 16 2.60 3.42 -13.07
C LYS A 16 3.94 3.86 -13.68
N SER A 17 5.05 3.64 -13.01
CA SER A 17 6.38 4.05 -13.43
C SER A 17 7.17 2.88 -13.99
N GLU A 18 7.42 2.87 -15.30
CA GLU A 18 8.30 1.88 -15.95
C GLU A 18 9.69 1.80 -15.32
N LYS A 19 10.23 2.94 -14.87
CA LYS A 19 11.52 2.97 -14.17
C LYS A 19 11.49 2.17 -12.88
N ARG A 20 10.44 2.31 -12.05
CA ARG A 20 10.31 1.54 -10.81
C ARG A 20 10.08 0.06 -11.07
N GLN A 21 9.37 -0.27 -12.13
CA GLN A 21 9.16 -1.65 -12.52
C GLN A 21 10.44 -2.36 -12.94
N LYS A 22 11.34 -1.69 -13.65
CA LYS A 22 12.68 -2.24 -13.94
C LYS A 22 13.39 -2.65 -12.66
N PHE A 23 13.36 -1.83 -11.62
CA PHE A 23 13.93 -2.17 -10.31
C PHE A 23 13.23 -3.37 -9.66
N THR A 24 11.91 -3.47 -9.79
CA THR A 24 11.15 -4.62 -9.28
C THR A 24 11.57 -5.91 -9.99
N LEU A 25 11.66 -5.88 -11.31
CA LEU A 25 12.15 -7.02 -12.13
C LEU A 25 13.57 -7.43 -11.75
N GLU A 26 14.49 -6.48 -11.65
CA GLU A 26 15.88 -6.73 -11.23
C GLU A 26 15.94 -7.38 -9.84
N ASN A 27 15.11 -6.91 -8.90
CA ASN A 27 15.02 -7.48 -7.56
C ASN A 27 14.47 -8.91 -7.58
N PHE A 28 13.48 -9.20 -8.42
CA PHE A 28 12.96 -10.55 -8.59
C PHE A 28 14.02 -11.47 -9.19
N GLN A 29 14.72 -11.04 -10.23
CA GLN A 29 15.80 -11.80 -10.85
C GLN A 29 16.95 -12.11 -9.86
N LYS A 30 17.40 -11.11 -9.08
CA LYS A 30 18.45 -11.30 -8.04
C LYS A 30 18.07 -12.32 -6.97
N ARG A 31 16.77 -12.57 -6.78
CA ARG A 31 16.22 -13.52 -5.79
C ARG A 31 15.69 -14.81 -6.41
N ASN A 32 15.94 -15.03 -7.72
CA ASN A 32 15.40 -16.17 -8.49
C ASN A 32 13.87 -16.30 -8.38
N LEU A 33 13.16 -15.17 -8.41
CA LEU A 33 11.70 -15.12 -8.38
C LEU A 33 11.17 -14.83 -9.78
N SER A 34 10.18 -15.60 -10.24
CA SER A 34 9.53 -15.44 -11.55
C SER A 34 8.08 -15.03 -11.35
N TYR A 35 7.85 -13.73 -11.18
CA TYR A 35 6.51 -13.17 -11.05
C TYR A 35 6.23 -12.12 -12.12
N GLU A 36 4.96 -11.91 -12.40
CA GLU A 36 4.52 -10.93 -13.39
C GLU A 36 4.67 -9.50 -12.84
N VAL A 37 5.26 -8.62 -13.65
CA VAL A 37 5.36 -7.17 -13.38
C VAL A 37 4.76 -6.40 -14.54
N LYS A 38 3.82 -5.51 -14.28
CA LYS A 38 3.12 -4.71 -15.29
C LYS A 38 3.20 -3.22 -15.01
N THR A 39 3.44 -2.43 -16.07
CA THR A 39 3.17 -0.99 -16.05
C THR A 39 1.67 -0.79 -16.21
N ALA A 40 0.99 -0.52 -15.10
CA ALA A 40 -0.45 -0.35 -15.08
C ALA A 40 -0.88 0.51 -13.89
N LEU A 41 -2.07 1.06 -14.00
CA LEU A 41 -2.81 1.60 -12.86
C LEU A 41 -3.73 0.51 -12.29
N PRO A 42 -4.14 0.60 -11.01
CA PRO A 42 -5.04 -0.40 -10.42
C PRO A 42 -6.34 -0.57 -11.20
N GLU A 43 -6.90 0.51 -11.76
CA GLU A 43 -8.13 0.51 -12.58
C GLU A 43 -8.01 -0.30 -13.88
N ASP A 44 -6.79 -0.49 -14.41
CA ASP A 44 -6.54 -1.26 -15.64
C ASP A 44 -6.52 -2.77 -15.39
N ILE A 45 -6.43 -3.19 -14.13
CA ILE A 45 -6.32 -4.61 -13.77
C ILE A 45 -7.69 -5.25 -13.74
N LYS A 46 -7.81 -6.35 -14.49
CA LYS A 46 -9.00 -7.21 -14.50
C LYS A 46 -8.82 -8.39 -13.56
N GLY A 47 -9.94 -8.85 -13.02
CA GLY A 47 -9.96 -9.97 -12.08
C GLY A 47 -9.85 -9.52 -10.63
N SER A 48 -9.58 -10.47 -9.76
CA SER A 48 -9.47 -10.25 -8.31
C SER A 48 -8.49 -11.25 -7.70
N PHE A 49 -8.06 -10.98 -6.47
CA PHE A 49 -6.96 -11.68 -5.80
C PHE A 49 -7.36 -12.02 -4.35
N ASP A 50 -6.79 -13.12 -3.83
CA ASP A 50 -7.00 -13.54 -2.45
C ASP A 50 -6.25 -12.64 -1.45
N LEU A 51 -5.20 -11.96 -1.92
CA LEU A 51 -4.45 -10.98 -1.16
C LEU A 51 -4.07 -9.80 -2.06
N VAL A 52 -4.46 -8.61 -1.63
CA VAL A 52 -4.07 -7.35 -2.26
C VAL A 52 -3.23 -6.53 -1.28
N LEU A 53 -2.09 -6.03 -1.73
CA LEU A 53 -1.27 -5.06 -0.98
C LEU A 53 -1.31 -3.72 -1.69
N ALA A 54 -1.86 -2.73 -1.04
CA ALA A 54 -1.87 -1.32 -1.44
C ALA A 54 -0.81 -0.54 -0.64
N ASP A 55 0.41 -0.47 -1.18
CA ASP A 55 1.48 0.40 -0.68
C ASP A 55 1.33 1.76 -1.35
N VAL A 56 0.58 2.65 -0.71
CA VAL A 56 0.11 3.88 -1.34
C VAL A 56 1.12 5.03 -1.25
N PRO A 57 1.14 5.96 -2.22
CA PRO A 57 1.91 7.19 -2.09
C PRO A 57 1.44 7.97 -0.87
N CYS A 58 2.38 8.49 -0.08
CA CYS A 58 2.09 9.20 1.17
C CYS A 58 2.99 10.43 1.35
N SER A 59 2.76 11.19 2.42
CA SER A 59 3.55 12.38 2.79
C SER A 59 5.01 12.07 3.13
N ASN A 60 5.35 10.81 3.42
CA ASN A 60 6.66 10.35 3.87
C ASN A 60 7.11 10.97 5.22
N THR A 61 6.19 11.41 6.06
CA THR A 61 6.54 12.00 7.37
C THR A 61 7.20 10.99 8.31
N GLY A 62 6.96 9.68 8.13
CA GLY A 62 7.60 8.62 8.90
C GLY A 62 9.07 8.35 8.51
N VAL A 63 9.56 8.85 7.38
CA VAL A 63 10.96 8.65 6.93
C VAL A 63 11.84 9.88 7.14
N CYS A 64 11.47 10.75 8.05
CA CYS A 64 12.12 12.04 8.30
C CYS A 64 13.60 11.91 8.67
N CYS A 65 14.02 10.82 9.33
CA CYS A 65 15.43 10.59 9.67
C CYS A 65 16.31 10.42 8.42
N LYS A 66 15.76 9.80 7.37
CA LYS A 66 16.47 9.62 6.08
C LYS A 66 16.16 10.71 5.07
N ARG A 67 15.01 11.36 5.19
CA ARG A 67 14.53 12.40 4.30
C ARG A 67 13.99 13.59 5.09
N PRO A 68 14.83 14.40 5.70
CA PRO A 68 14.38 15.55 6.50
C PRO A 68 13.59 16.58 5.69
N ASP A 69 13.78 16.62 4.37
CA ASP A 69 13.00 17.44 3.45
C ASP A 69 11.49 17.06 3.42
N SER A 70 11.12 15.86 3.82
CA SER A 70 9.70 15.45 3.89
C SER A 70 8.90 16.31 4.86
N ILE A 71 9.47 16.65 6.02
CA ILE A 71 8.83 17.52 7.00
C ILE A 71 8.80 18.96 6.51
N LEU A 72 9.90 19.45 5.89
CA LEU A 72 9.96 20.82 5.41
C LEU A 72 8.98 21.12 4.27
N ARG A 73 8.63 20.11 3.49
CA ARG A 73 7.64 20.22 2.39
C ARG A 73 6.22 19.90 2.82
N PHE A 74 6.03 19.34 3.99
CA PHE A 74 4.71 18.94 4.46
C PHE A 74 3.78 20.17 4.64
N SER A 75 2.60 20.09 4.07
CA SER A 75 1.56 21.10 4.23
C SER A 75 0.17 20.46 4.31
N ALA A 76 -0.76 21.13 4.98
CA ALA A 76 -2.15 20.70 5.06
C ALA A 76 -2.82 20.55 3.67
N LYS A 77 -2.41 21.37 2.70
CA LYS A 77 -2.89 21.28 1.32
C LYS A 77 -2.40 20.02 0.63
N ASP A 78 -1.12 19.66 0.83
CA ASP A 78 -0.54 18.46 0.25
C ASP A 78 -1.13 17.22 0.91
N LEU A 79 -1.34 17.23 2.23
CA LEU A 79 -2.05 16.17 2.95
C LEU A 79 -3.46 15.95 2.37
N ALA A 80 -4.25 17.00 2.18
CA ALA A 80 -5.58 16.89 1.60
C ALA A 80 -5.57 16.38 0.15
N SER A 81 -4.50 16.63 -0.59
CA SER A 81 -4.35 16.16 -1.97
C SER A 81 -3.95 14.69 -2.02
N ILE A 82 -3.00 14.27 -1.17
CA ILE A 82 -2.51 12.89 -1.15
C ILE A 82 -3.57 11.92 -0.61
N THR A 83 -4.33 12.32 0.42
CA THR A 83 -5.40 11.50 0.98
C THR A 83 -6.50 11.19 -0.04
N LYS A 84 -6.80 12.10 -0.98
CA LYS A 84 -7.72 11.82 -2.10
C LYS A 84 -7.20 10.70 -3.01
N ILE A 85 -5.90 10.73 -3.32
CA ILE A 85 -5.27 9.71 -4.15
C ILE A 85 -5.25 8.36 -3.42
N GLN A 86 -4.93 8.38 -2.14
CA GLN A 86 -4.92 7.17 -1.30
C GLN A 86 -6.32 6.54 -1.23
N LYS A 87 -7.37 7.35 -1.07
CA LYS A 87 -8.75 6.88 -1.08
C LYS A 87 -9.10 6.19 -2.41
N GLN A 88 -8.74 6.78 -3.55
CA GLN A 88 -8.97 6.17 -4.86
C GLN A 88 -8.23 4.83 -5.01
N ILE A 89 -6.97 4.75 -4.58
CA ILE A 89 -6.19 3.51 -4.64
C ILE A 89 -6.80 2.44 -3.72
N LEU A 90 -7.27 2.83 -2.53
CA LEU A 90 -7.91 1.91 -1.59
C LEU A 90 -9.23 1.36 -2.14
N GLU A 91 -10.05 2.17 -2.82
CA GLU A 91 -11.26 1.74 -3.53
C GLU A 91 -10.94 0.72 -4.63
N GLU A 92 -9.92 0.99 -5.45
CA GLU A 92 -9.50 0.05 -6.49
C GLU A 92 -8.92 -1.26 -5.91
N ALA A 93 -8.14 -1.16 -4.83
CA ALA A 93 -7.64 -2.33 -4.13
C ALA A 93 -8.78 -3.18 -3.55
N ALA A 94 -9.82 -2.56 -3.02
CA ALA A 94 -11.03 -3.24 -2.55
C ALA A 94 -11.77 -3.96 -3.67
N ARG A 95 -11.89 -3.33 -4.86
CA ARG A 95 -12.46 -3.95 -6.06
C ARG A 95 -11.68 -5.20 -6.47
N LEU A 96 -10.35 -5.14 -6.38
CA LEU A 96 -9.46 -6.24 -6.73
C LEU A 96 -9.38 -7.36 -5.67
N THR A 97 -10.00 -7.19 -4.51
CA THR A 97 -9.98 -8.19 -3.44
C THR A 97 -11.15 -9.15 -3.59
N ASN A 98 -10.87 -10.47 -3.60
CA ASN A 98 -11.89 -11.52 -3.62
C ASN A 98 -12.78 -11.50 -2.35
N SER A 99 -13.98 -12.07 -2.41
CA SER A 99 -14.73 -12.43 -1.21
C SER A 99 -13.90 -13.39 -0.35
N ASN A 100 -13.87 -13.18 0.95
CA ASN A 100 -12.97 -13.81 1.92
C ASN A 100 -11.47 -13.50 1.70
N GLY A 101 -11.15 -12.62 0.76
CA GLY A 101 -9.80 -12.17 0.50
C GLY A 101 -9.32 -11.12 1.52
N GLN A 102 -8.02 -10.89 1.52
CA GLN A 102 -7.34 -9.96 2.42
C GLN A 102 -6.87 -8.73 1.65
N LEU A 103 -7.04 -7.57 2.26
CA LEU A 103 -6.51 -6.30 1.79
C LEU A 103 -5.57 -5.72 2.84
N ILE A 104 -4.32 -5.47 2.46
CA ILE A 104 -3.35 -4.76 3.28
C ILE A 104 -3.19 -3.36 2.70
N TYR A 105 -3.45 -2.37 3.54
CA TYR A 105 -3.18 -0.97 3.25
C TYR A 105 -1.93 -0.55 4.00
N SER A 106 -0.96 0.10 3.34
CA SER A 106 0.29 0.53 3.99
C SER A 106 0.76 1.91 3.52
N THR A 107 1.41 2.63 4.45
CA THR A 107 2.08 3.90 4.20
C THR A 107 3.40 3.98 4.96
N CYS A 108 4.28 4.89 4.56
CA CYS A 108 5.43 5.33 5.36
C CYS A 108 5.17 6.70 6.02
N SER A 109 3.93 7.00 6.35
CA SER A 109 3.49 8.21 7.05
C SER A 109 3.19 7.94 8.52
N ILE A 110 3.28 8.98 9.35
CA ILE A 110 2.79 8.97 10.73
C ILE A 110 1.50 9.79 10.90
N GLU A 111 0.99 10.38 9.83
CA GLU A 111 -0.22 11.21 9.86
C GLU A 111 -1.48 10.33 10.02
N PRO A 112 -2.31 10.56 11.04
CA PRO A 112 -3.53 9.77 11.24
C PRO A 112 -4.49 9.81 10.06
N GLU A 113 -4.56 10.93 9.32
CA GLU A 113 -5.41 11.14 8.15
C GLU A 113 -5.03 10.22 6.98
N GLU A 114 -3.75 9.86 6.87
CA GLU A 114 -3.26 8.92 5.87
C GLU A 114 -3.34 7.46 6.33
N ASN A 115 -3.54 7.24 7.63
CA ASN A 115 -3.42 5.95 8.30
C ASN A 115 -4.77 5.48 8.85
N ILE A 116 -4.92 5.50 10.19
CA ILE A 116 -6.09 4.89 10.82
C ILE A 116 -7.40 5.59 10.45
N LEU A 117 -7.42 6.92 10.33
CA LEU A 117 -8.65 7.64 9.97
C LEU A 117 -9.11 7.30 8.54
N MET A 118 -8.17 7.09 7.60
CA MET A 118 -8.46 6.62 6.24
C MET A 118 -9.12 5.23 6.28
N VAL A 119 -8.55 4.32 7.04
CA VAL A 119 -9.05 2.94 7.16
C VAL A 119 -10.40 2.88 7.84
N GLU A 120 -10.61 3.64 8.91
CA GLU A 120 -11.89 3.71 9.62
C GLU A 120 -13.01 4.30 8.75
N GLU A 121 -12.71 5.37 8.00
CA GLU A 121 -13.66 5.94 7.03
C GLU A 121 -14.01 4.91 5.95
N PHE A 122 -13.01 4.21 5.42
CA PHE A 122 -13.21 3.17 4.41
C PHE A 122 -14.14 2.06 4.94
N VAL A 123 -13.84 1.45 6.09
CA VAL A 123 -14.66 0.37 6.68
C VAL A 123 -16.07 0.85 7.05
N LYS A 124 -16.22 2.10 7.45
CA LYS A 124 -17.55 2.69 7.72
C LYS A 124 -18.43 2.71 6.46
N ASN A 125 -17.82 2.95 5.30
CA ASN A 125 -18.51 3.06 4.01
C ASN A 125 -18.65 1.70 3.28
N HIS A 126 -17.77 0.73 3.57
CA HIS A 126 -17.72 -0.60 2.97
C HIS A 126 -18.07 -1.68 4.00
N LYS A 127 -19.36 -2.01 4.11
CA LYS A 127 -19.88 -2.97 5.11
C LYS A 127 -19.47 -4.43 4.85
N ASP A 128 -19.01 -4.71 3.66
CA ASP A 128 -18.41 -5.98 3.26
C ASP A 128 -16.94 -6.11 3.71
N PHE A 129 -16.30 -5.05 4.21
CA PHE A 129 -14.97 -5.10 4.79
C PHE A 129 -14.99 -4.98 6.32
N SER A 130 -14.04 -5.65 6.96
CA SER A 130 -13.77 -5.55 8.39
C SER A 130 -12.28 -5.31 8.63
N LEU A 131 -11.94 -4.35 9.47
CA LEU A 131 -10.58 -4.16 9.97
C LEU A 131 -10.25 -5.28 10.98
N ILE A 132 -9.21 -6.04 10.73
CA ILE A 132 -8.76 -7.13 11.60
C ILE A 132 -7.73 -6.62 12.60
N LYS A 133 -6.71 -5.92 12.11
CA LYS A 133 -5.68 -5.29 12.94
C LYS A 133 -4.98 -4.19 12.15
N TYR A 134 -4.32 -3.32 12.87
CA TYR A 134 -3.36 -2.38 12.31
C TYR A 134 -2.15 -2.23 13.24
N GLU A 135 -1.06 -1.73 12.68
CA GLU A 135 0.15 -1.39 13.41
C GLU A 135 0.67 -0.03 12.91
N GLN A 136 1.07 0.82 13.86
CA GLN A 136 1.73 2.08 13.59
C GLN A 136 3.10 2.04 14.26
N LEU A 137 4.15 2.13 13.45
CA LEU A 137 5.52 2.34 13.93
C LEU A 137 5.84 3.82 13.85
N LEU A 138 6.34 4.38 14.95
CA LEU A 138 6.89 5.73 14.95
C LEU A 138 8.37 5.69 14.56
N PRO A 139 8.89 6.71 13.87
CA PRO A 139 10.29 6.75 13.50
C PRO A 139 11.20 6.82 14.73
N THR A 140 12.32 6.10 14.67
CA THR A 140 13.40 6.13 15.65
C THR A 140 14.74 6.34 14.97
N LEU A 141 15.84 6.33 15.71
CA LEU A 141 17.18 6.34 15.11
C LEU A 141 17.49 5.04 14.36
N GLU A 142 16.83 3.95 14.69
CA GLU A 142 17.08 2.62 14.14
C GLU A 142 16.18 2.27 12.94
N HIS A 143 14.94 2.79 12.93
CA HIS A 143 13.98 2.48 11.86
C HIS A 143 13.07 3.66 11.52
N ASP A 144 12.58 3.63 10.30
CA ASP A 144 11.58 4.57 9.80
C ASP A 144 10.19 4.28 10.43
N GLY A 145 9.34 5.31 10.43
CA GLY A 145 7.92 5.14 10.72
C GLY A 145 7.20 4.44 9.57
N ALA A 146 6.18 3.68 9.92
CA ALA A 146 5.33 2.98 8.95
C ALA A 146 3.95 2.71 9.55
N PHE A 147 2.97 2.55 8.69
CA PHE A 147 1.63 2.08 9.05
C PHE A 147 1.23 0.91 8.15
N ALA A 148 0.55 -0.06 8.73
CA ALA A 148 -0.11 -1.11 7.98
C ALA A 148 -1.43 -1.53 8.65
N ALA A 149 -2.46 -1.73 7.85
CA ALA A 149 -3.76 -2.25 8.28
C ALA A 149 -4.14 -3.47 7.46
N LEU A 150 -4.59 -4.52 8.12
CA LEU A 150 -5.13 -5.73 7.51
C LEU A 150 -6.65 -5.70 7.59
N LEU A 151 -7.28 -5.74 6.42
CA LEU A 151 -8.72 -5.84 6.25
C LEU A 151 -9.08 -7.20 5.62
N ILE A 152 -10.28 -7.68 5.90
CA ILE A 152 -10.84 -8.86 5.25
C ILE A 152 -12.17 -8.48 4.59
N LYS A 153 -12.38 -8.96 3.37
CA LYS A 153 -13.66 -8.85 2.65
C LYS A 153 -14.54 -10.04 3.02
N LYS A 154 -15.78 -9.78 3.38
CA LYS A 154 -16.78 -10.81 3.71
C LYS A 154 -17.40 -11.43 2.47
#